data_c679e086ed9a8d5f506c6f7edc85b4c8
#
_entry.id   c679e086ed9a8d5f506c6f7edc85b4c8
#
_cell.length_a   1.000
_cell.length_b   1.000
_cell.length_c   1.000
_cell.angle_alpha   90.00
_cell.angle_beta   90.00
_cell.angle_gamma   90.00
#
_symmetry.space_group_name_H-M   'P 1'
#
loop_
_entity.id
_entity.type
_entity.pdbx_description
1 polymer ?
#
loop_
_entity_poly.entity_id
_entity_poly.type
_entity_poly.pdbx_seq_one_letter_code
_entity_poly.pdbx_strand_id
1 'polypeptide(L)'
;MNAGCFGSETKNVLFSATVMKNNGKKIIIENDELELSYRKSNILDNDIVVSAAFNVEFGDKKEIEEELKIIKNNRESSQPIKTKTSGSSFKNPIEGHAAELIDLAGCKGLKVGDAVVSSKHANFLINIDNATAGQIEDLGKLIIEKVYNKFQILLDWEIKIVGDAH
;
A
#
# COMPACT_ATOMS: atom_id res chain seq x y z
N MET A 1 7.27 -3.49 -6.77
CA MET A 1 5.80 -3.37 -6.93
C MET A 1 5.37 -1.95 -7.35
N ASN A 2 6.21 -1.20 -7.98
CA ASN A 2 5.89 0.14 -8.53
C ASN A 2 5.04 1.03 -7.60
N ALA A 3 5.51 1.24 -6.36
CA ALA A 3 4.79 2.11 -5.42
C ALA A 3 4.66 3.53 -6.01
N GLY A 4 3.49 4.11 -5.87
CA GLY A 4 3.18 5.46 -6.35
C GLY A 4 2.44 6.29 -5.30
N CYS A 5 2.67 7.61 -5.33
CA CYS A 5 2.02 8.57 -4.47
C CYS A 5 2.13 9.97 -5.07
N PHE A 6 1.15 10.83 -4.82
CA PHE A 6 1.15 12.24 -5.26
C PHE A 6 1.42 12.44 -6.77
N GLY A 7 0.82 11.60 -7.60
CA GLY A 7 0.93 11.72 -9.07
C GLY A 7 2.21 11.16 -9.68
N SER A 8 3.10 10.57 -8.88
CA SER A 8 4.31 9.90 -9.34
C SER A 8 4.38 8.45 -8.86
N GLU A 9 5.15 7.63 -9.54
CA GLU A 9 5.38 6.22 -9.20
C GLU A 9 6.84 5.83 -9.44
N THR A 10 7.29 4.73 -8.83
CA THR A 10 8.68 4.27 -8.89
C THR A 10 9.22 4.20 -10.32
N LYS A 11 8.44 3.71 -11.28
CA LYS A 11 8.86 3.60 -12.69
C LYS A 11 9.23 4.93 -13.33
N ASN A 12 8.72 6.07 -12.83
CA ASN A 12 9.00 7.38 -13.40
C ASN A 12 10.45 7.83 -13.17
N VAL A 13 11.07 7.34 -12.09
CA VAL A 13 12.40 7.77 -11.64
C VAL A 13 13.41 6.63 -11.55
N LEU A 14 12.98 5.37 -11.56
CA LEU A 14 13.88 4.22 -11.50
C LEU A 14 14.70 4.14 -12.79
N PHE A 15 16.03 4.00 -12.66
CA PHE A 15 16.94 3.71 -13.77
C PHE A 15 17.15 2.20 -13.90
N SER A 16 17.57 1.52 -12.82
CA SER A 16 17.78 0.07 -12.81
C SER A 16 17.66 -0.51 -11.41
N ALA A 17 17.52 -1.83 -11.31
CA ALA A 17 17.57 -2.57 -10.06
C ALA A 17 18.61 -3.70 -10.15
N THR A 18 19.39 -3.89 -9.08
CA THR A 18 20.22 -5.09 -8.93
C THR A 18 19.41 -6.14 -8.18
N VAL A 19 19.22 -7.29 -8.81
CA VAL A 19 18.40 -8.38 -8.28
C VAL A 19 19.27 -9.62 -8.09
N MET A 20 19.19 -10.22 -6.90
CA MET A 20 19.80 -11.52 -6.62
C MET A 20 18.75 -12.62 -6.89
N LYS A 21 19.07 -13.52 -7.78
CA LYS A 21 18.28 -14.70 -8.10
C LYS A 21 18.42 -15.76 -7.01
N ASN A 22 17.47 -16.70 -6.93
CA ASN A 22 17.49 -17.80 -5.96
C ASN A 22 18.76 -18.69 -6.02
N ASN A 23 19.48 -18.70 -7.15
CA ASN A 23 20.75 -19.38 -7.32
C ASN A 23 21.98 -18.55 -6.89
N GLY A 24 21.77 -17.40 -6.25
CA GLY A 24 22.81 -16.47 -5.78
C GLY A 24 23.41 -15.57 -6.87
N LYS A 25 23.01 -15.70 -8.14
CA LYS A 25 23.48 -14.83 -9.22
C LYS A 25 22.86 -13.44 -9.10
N LYS A 26 23.70 -12.40 -9.11
CA LYS A 26 23.26 -11.01 -9.21
C LYS A 26 23.13 -10.61 -10.68
N ILE A 27 22.03 -9.98 -11.02
CA ILE A 27 21.78 -9.37 -12.33
C ILE A 27 21.32 -7.93 -12.14
N ILE A 28 21.61 -7.10 -13.12
CA ILE A 28 21.03 -5.74 -13.23
C ILE A 28 19.91 -5.83 -14.25
N ILE A 29 18.76 -5.28 -13.89
CA ILE A 29 17.56 -5.21 -14.72
C ILE A 29 17.21 -3.74 -14.91
N GLU A 30 17.08 -3.29 -16.14
CA GLU A 30 16.70 -1.91 -16.45
C GLU A 30 15.21 -1.66 -16.22
N ASN A 31 14.82 -0.40 -16.14
CA ASN A 31 13.46 -0.01 -15.77
C ASN A 31 12.39 -0.61 -16.71
N ASP A 32 12.61 -0.56 -18.02
CA ASP A 32 11.71 -1.10 -19.04
C ASP A 32 11.57 -2.63 -18.98
N GLU A 33 12.66 -3.33 -18.63
CA GLU A 33 12.67 -4.78 -18.44
C GLU A 33 11.88 -5.23 -17.19
N LEU A 34 11.66 -4.33 -16.21
CA LEU A 34 10.92 -4.63 -14.98
C LEU A 34 9.39 -4.68 -15.16
N GLU A 35 8.87 -4.26 -16.31
CA GLU A 35 7.45 -4.27 -16.65
C GLU A 35 6.55 -3.68 -15.54
N LEU A 36 7.01 -2.57 -14.95
CA LEU A 36 6.34 -1.96 -13.79
C LEU A 36 4.95 -1.43 -14.16
N SER A 37 3.95 -1.89 -13.42
CA SER A 37 2.57 -1.41 -13.51
C SER A 37 1.94 -1.33 -12.11
N TYR A 38 0.66 -1.00 -12.00
CA TYR A 38 0.00 -0.86 -10.70
C TYR A 38 0.16 -2.12 -9.84
N ARG A 39 0.91 -2.02 -8.76
CA ARG A 39 1.23 -3.11 -7.79
C ARG A 39 1.86 -4.35 -8.42
N LYS A 40 2.53 -4.19 -9.56
CA LYS A 40 3.10 -5.31 -10.31
C LYS A 40 4.51 -5.01 -10.80
N SER A 41 5.33 -6.05 -10.87
CA SER A 41 6.62 -6.11 -11.56
C SER A 41 6.86 -7.54 -12.05
N ASN A 42 7.84 -7.75 -12.91
CA ASN A 42 8.28 -9.08 -13.32
C ASN A 42 9.35 -9.70 -12.40
N ILE A 43 9.65 -9.06 -11.25
CA ILE A 43 10.52 -9.64 -10.22
C ILE A 43 9.79 -10.84 -9.60
N LEU A 44 10.44 -12.00 -9.59
CA LEU A 44 9.87 -13.23 -9.04
C LEU A 44 9.84 -13.20 -7.52
N ASP A 45 8.90 -13.93 -6.90
CA ASP A 45 8.74 -13.97 -5.44
C ASP A 45 9.99 -14.47 -4.68
N ASN A 46 10.83 -15.28 -5.34
CA ASN A 46 12.08 -15.79 -4.77
C ASN A 46 13.31 -14.93 -5.09
N ASP A 47 13.12 -13.81 -5.79
CA ASP A 47 14.18 -12.87 -6.11
C ASP A 47 14.31 -11.81 -4.99
N ILE A 48 15.53 -11.35 -4.73
CA ILE A 48 15.81 -10.33 -3.73
C ILE A 48 16.35 -9.08 -4.42
N VAL A 49 15.66 -7.95 -4.28
CA VAL A 49 16.18 -6.65 -4.72
C VAL A 49 17.28 -6.21 -3.75
N VAL A 50 18.51 -6.09 -4.25
CA VAL A 50 19.70 -5.74 -3.45
C VAL A 50 19.96 -4.24 -3.44
N SER A 51 19.76 -3.57 -4.59
CA SER A 51 19.93 -2.13 -4.74
C SER A 51 19.10 -1.61 -5.92
N ALA A 52 18.88 -0.31 -5.92
CA ALA A 52 18.24 0.39 -7.03
C ALA A 52 19.00 1.69 -7.34
N ALA A 53 19.07 2.03 -8.62
CA ALA A 53 19.56 3.32 -9.12
C ALA A 53 18.37 4.15 -9.59
N PHE A 54 18.36 5.44 -9.25
CA PHE A 54 17.30 6.37 -9.61
C PHE A 54 17.87 7.54 -10.42
N ASN A 55 17.13 7.98 -11.43
CA ASN A 55 17.37 9.24 -12.09
C ASN A 55 16.97 10.38 -11.16
N VAL A 56 17.84 11.35 -10.99
CA VAL A 56 17.59 12.53 -10.17
C VAL A 56 18.00 13.79 -10.93
N GLU A 57 17.34 14.89 -10.65
CA GLU A 57 17.64 16.21 -11.19
C GLU A 57 18.13 17.13 -10.08
N PHE A 58 18.95 18.12 -10.45
CA PHE A 58 19.34 19.16 -9.51
C PHE A 58 18.16 20.13 -9.32
N GLY A 59 17.88 20.50 -8.05
CA GLY A 59 16.81 21.41 -7.69
C GLY A 59 17.23 22.38 -6.58
N ASP A 60 16.45 23.44 -6.39
CA ASP A 60 16.66 24.34 -5.25
C ASP A 60 16.28 23.66 -3.94
N LYS A 61 17.19 23.68 -2.98
CA LYS A 61 17.01 22.99 -1.68
C LYS A 61 15.79 23.52 -0.91
N LYS A 62 15.51 24.82 -0.97
CA LYS A 62 14.40 25.42 -0.21
C LYS A 62 13.05 25.02 -0.83
N GLU A 63 12.96 25.05 -2.15
CA GLU A 63 11.76 24.62 -2.87
C GLU A 63 11.45 23.14 -2.56
N ILE A 64 12.47 22.27 -2.60
CA ILE A 64 12.32 20.85 -2.25
C ILE A 64 11.87 20.67 -0.80
N GLU A 65 12.45 21.41 0.15
CA GLU A 65 12.06 21.35 1.57
C GLU A 65 10.62 21.82 1.80
N GLU A 66 10.18 22.84 1.07
CA GLU A 66 8.79 23.33 1.13
C GLU A 66 7.81 22.32 0.56
N GLU A 67 8.11 21.73 -0.59
CA GLU A 67 7.30 20.69 -1.21
C GLU A 67 7.18 19.47 -0.30
N LEU A 68 8.27 19.01 0.29
CA LEU A 68 8.27 17.92 1.28
C LEU A 68 7.39 18.21 2.49
N LYS A 69 7.37 19.46 2.99
CA LYS A 69 6.48 19.87 4.08
C LYS A 69 5.01 19.81 3.67
N ILE A 70 4.68 20.26 2.46
CA ILE A 70 3.32 20.20 1.92
C ILE A 70 2.87 18.74 1.81
N ILE A 71 3.68 17.87 1.21
CA ILE A 71 3.41 16.44 1.06
C ILE A 71 3.20 15.80 2.44
N LYS A 72 4.07 16.07 3.41
CA LYS A 72 3.97 15.56 4.77
C LYS A 72 2.66 15.99 5.44
N ASN A 73 2.32 17.28 5.37
CA ASN A 73 1.11 17.83 5.97
C ASN A 73 -0.15 17.22 5.35
N ASN A 74 -0.19 17.08 4.02
CA ASN A 74 -1.29 16.45 3.31
C ASN A 74 -1.47 14.99 3.73
N ARG A 75 -0.37 14.25 3.89
CA ARG A 75 -0.41 12.88 4.36
C ARG A 75 -0.86 12.78 5.82
N GLU A 76 -0.35 13.66 6.69
CA GLU A 76 -0.76 13.74 8.09
C GLU A 76 -2.23 14.13 8.26
N SER A 77 -2.79 14.95 7.38
CA SER A 77 -4.20 15.34 7.42
C SER A 77 -5.13 14.25 6.93
N SER A 78 -4.73 13.43 5.97
CA SER A 78 -5.58 12.43 5.30
C SER A 78 -5.43 11.00 5.82
N GLN A 79 -4.30 10.64 6.46
CA GLN A 79 -3.99 9.27 6.87
C GLN A 79 -3.69 9.17 8.38
N PRO A 80 -3.98 8.03 9.03
CA PRO A 80 -3.74 7.82 10.46
C PRO A 80 -2.29 7.39 10.74
N ILE A 81 -1.30 8.18 10.32
CA ILE A 81 0.13 7.81 10.32
C ILE A 81 0.76 7.62 11.72
N LYS A 82 0.10 8.10 12.78
CA LYS A 82 0.58 7.96 14.17
C LYS A 82 -0.08 6.78 14.92
N THR A 83 -0.64 5.82 14.19
CA THR A 83 -1.33 4.67 14.76
C THR A 83 -0.67 3.36 14.36
N LYS A 84 -0.98 2.26 15.09
CA LYS A 84 -0.52 0.92 14.73
C LYS A 84 -1.32 0.41 13.52
N THR A 85 -0.80 0.60 12.31
CA THR A 85 -1.43 0.18 11.05
C THR A 85 -0.38 -0.20 10.02
N SER A 86 -0.73 -1.11 9.11
CA SER A 86 0.11 -1.52 7.97
C SER A 86 -0.07 -0.64 6.73
N GLY A 87 -0.81 0.46 6.82
CA GLY A 87 -1.15 1.32 5.68
C GLY A 87 -2.47 0.91 5.02
N SER A 88 -2.60 1.17 3.71
CA SER A 88 -3.77 0.76 2.94
C SER A 88 -3.90 -0.76 2.92
N SER A 89 -5.06 -1.28 3.35
CA SER A 89 -5.29 -2.71 3.50
C SER A 89 -5.73 -3.38 2.20
N PHE A 90 -6.39 -2.64 1.31
CA PHE A 90 -6.91 -3.14 0.03
C PHE A 90 -6.37 -2.34 -1.15
N LYS A 91 -6.20 -3.04 -2.29
CA LYS A 91 -5.90 -2.41 -3.58
C LYS A 91 -7.10 -1.62 -4.06
N ASN A 92 -6.84 -0.58 -4.85
CA ASN A 92 -7.92 0.08 -5.58
C ASN A 92 -8.41 -0.84 -6.70
N PRO A 93 -9.70 -1.18 -6.75
CA PRO A 93 -10.28 -1.90 -7.88
C PRO A 93 -10.37 -0.99 -9.12
N ILE A 94 -10.67 -1.58 -10.27
CA ILE A 94 -10.78 -0.84 -11.53
C ILE A 94 -11.93 0.19 -11.46
N GLU A 95 -12.95 -0.11 -10.69
CA GLU A 95 -14.17 0.69 -10.54
C GLU A 95 -13.99 1.95 -9.67
N GLY A 96 -12.81 2.11 -9.00
CA GLY A 96 -12.59 3.32 -8.20
C GLY A 96 -11.63 3.13 -7.02
N HIS A 97 -11.83 3.94 -5.99
CA HIS A 97 -10.97 3.93 -4.81
C HIS A 97 -11.53 3.04 -3.70
N ALA A 98 -10.73 2.07 -3.23
CA ALA A 98 -11.13 1.18 -2.13
C ALA A 98 -11.59 1.96 -0.88
N ALA A 99 -10.91 3.06 -0.53
CA ALA A 99 -11.28 3.89 0.62
C ALA A 99 -12.69 4.47 0.50
N GLU A 100 -13.09 4.91 -0.69
CA GLU A 100 -14.41 5.46 -0.96
C GLU A 100 -15.49 4.37 -0.87
N LEU A 101 -15.26 3.23 -1.49
CA LEU A 101 -16.18 2.09 -1.45
C LEU A 101 -16.41 1.60 -0.01
N ILE A 102 -15.35 1.51 0.79
CA ILE A 102 -15.38 1.10 2.20
C ILE A 102 -16.17 2.14 3.04
N ASP A 103 -15.94 3.43 2.81
CA ASP A 103 -16.66 4.51 3.47
C ASP A 103 -18.16 4.48 3.12
N LEU A 104 -18.47 4.41 1.84
CA LEU A 104 -19.84 4.32 1.35
C LEU A 104 -20.55 3.03 1.81
N ALA A 105 -19.81 1.94 2.04
CA ALA A 105 -20.36 0.72 2.64
C ALA A 105 -20.64 0.85 4.15
N GLY A 106 -20.33 2.02 4.75
CA GLY A 106 -20.57 2.28 6.16
C GLY A 106 -19.60 1.56 7.10
N CYS A 107 -18.37 1.31 6.62
CA CYS A 107 -17.38 0.55 7.39
C CYS A 107 -16.51 1.41 8.32
N LYS A 108 -16.45 2.75 8.18
CA LYS A 108 -15.68 3.59 9.11
C LYS A 108 -16.08 3.35 10.56
N GLY A 109 -15.09 3.13 11.42
CA GLY A 109 -15.31 2.84 12.85
C GLY A 109 -15.80 1.42 13.15
N LEU A 110 -16.00 0.56 12.15
CA LEU A 110 -16.34 -0.85 12.36
C LEU A 110 -15.21 -1.53 13.12
N LYS A 111 -15.57 -2.45 14.05
CA LYS A 111 -14.63 -3.11 14.95
C LYS A 111 -14.80 -4.62 14.96
N VAL A 112 -13.66 -5.32 15.14
CA VAL A 112 -13.61 -6.73 15.54
C VAL A 112 -12.53 -6.81 16.63
N GLY A 113 -12.94 -7.02 17.87
CA GLY A 113 -12.05 -6.87 19.03
C GLY A 113 -11.39 -5.48 19.05
N ASP A 114 -10.05 -5.45 19.11
CA ASP A 114 -9.27 -4.21 19.10
C ASP A 114 -8.81 -3.77 17.69
N ALA A 115 -9.23 -4.46 16.64
CA ALA A 115 -9.07 -4.02 15.26
C ALA A 115 -10.22 -3.07 14.88
N VAL A 116 -9.90 -1.91 14.28
CA VAL A 116 -10.90 -0.90 13.87
C VAL A 116 -10.59 -0.33 12.50
N VAL A 117 -11.64 -0.06 11.72
CA VAL A 117 -11.53 0.74 10.50
C VAL A 117 -11.33 2.20 10.87
N SER A 118 -10.28 2.82 10.38
CA SER A 118 -9.99 4.22 10.65
C SER A 118 -11.14 5.14 10.23
N SER A 119 -11.55 6.03 11.13
CA SER A 119 -12.50 7.10 10.82
C SER A 119 -11.90 8.15 9.88
N LYS A 120 -10.58 8.26 9.84
CA LYS A 120 -9.86 9.24 9.03
C LYS A 120 -9.68 8.78 7.57
N HIS A 121 -9.34 7.51 7.36
CA HIS A 121 -9.14 6.92 6.04
C HIS A 121 -9.63 5.48 6.03
N ALA A 122 -10.76 5.24 5.38
CA ALA A 122 -11.46 3.96 5.48
C ALA A 122 -10.70 2.72 5.00
N ASN A 123 -9.66 2.89 4.16
CA ASN A 123 -8.80 1.78 3.72
C ASN A 123 -7.64 1.48 4.70
N PHE A 124 -7.70 1.97 5.95
CA PHE A 124 -6.70 1.70 6.98
C PHE A 124 -7.33 0.93 8.14
N LEU A 125 -6.83 -0.27 8.40
CA LEU A 125 -7.13 -1.03 9.60
C LEU A 125 -6.13 -0.65 10.69
N ILE A 126 -6.64 -0.33 11.87
CA ILE A 126 -5.86 0.14 13.02
C ILE A 126 -5.99 -0.87 14.14
N ASN A 127 -4.88 -1.24 14.76
CA ASN A 127 -4.85 -1.88 16.05
C ASN A 127 -4.88 -0.79 17.14
N ILE A 128 -6.00 -0.67 17.85
CA ILE A 128 -6.17 0.38 18.87
C ILE A 128 -5.57 0.02 20.23
N ASP A 129 -5.33 -1.27 20.49
CA ASP A 129 -4.70 -1.75 21.73
C ASP A 129 -3.93 -3.05 21.47
N ASN A 130 -4.56 -4.20 21.59
CA ASN A 130 -3.98 -5.54 21.52
C ASN A 130 -4.69 -6.43 20.47
N ALA A 131 -5.08 -5.87 19.31
CA ALA A 131 -5.68 -6.65 18.26
C ALA A 131 -4.76 -7.79 17.81
N THR A 132 -5.32 -8.98 17.69
CA THR A 132 -4.65 -10.14 17.10
C THR A 132 -4.65 -10.03 15.57
N ALA A 133 -3.75 -10.75 14.88
CA ALA A 133 -3.77 -10.85 13.44
C ALA A 133 -5.14 -11.36 12.92
N GLY A 134 -5.70 -12.38 13.58
CA GLY A 134 -7.03 -12.89 13.25
C GLY A 134 -8.14 -11.84 13.32
N GLN A 135 -8.13 -10.96 14.33
CA GLN A 135 -9.11 -9.87 14.43
C GLN A 135 -8.98 -8.87 13.26
N ILE A 136 -7.74 -8.57 12.82
CA ILE A 136 -7.51 -7.70 11.65
C ILE A 136 -7.99 -8.38 10.36
N GLU A 137 -7.73 -9.69 10.21
CA GLU A 137 -8.21 -10.46 9.07
C GLU A 137 -9.74 -10.54 9.03
N ASP A 138 -10.38 -10.84 10.16
CA ASP A 138 -11.83 -10.95 10.25
C ASP A 138 -12.51 -9.59 9.98
N LEU A 139 -11.93 -8.50 10.47
CA LEU A 139 -12.39 -7.16 10.13
C LEU A 139 -12.28 -6.90 8.62
N GLY A 140 -11.18 -7.32 8.01
CA GLY A 140 -11.01 -7.17 6.56
C GLY A 140 -11.98 -8.02 5.75
N LYS A 141 -12.23 -9.28 6.15
CA LYS A 141 -13.25 -10.15 5.51
C LYS A 141 -14.64 -9.52 5.60
N LEU A 142 -14.99 -8.96 6.75
CA LEU A 142 -16.26 -8.26 6.95
C LEU A 142 -16.41 -7.02 6.06
N ILE A 143 -15.31 -6.28 5.83
CA ILE A 143 -15.30 -5.15 4.89
C ILE A 143 -15.53 -5.64 3.46
N ILE A 144 -14.82 -6.69 3.03
CA ILE A 144 -14.98 -7.28 1.70
C ILE A 144 -16.44 -7.67 1.46
N GLU A 145 -17.05 -8.37 2.44
CA GLU A 145 -18.46 -8.77 2.37
C GLU A 145 -19.40 -7.57 2.24
N LYS A 146 -19.23 -6.52 3.08
CA LYS A 146 -20.08 -5.34 3.05
C LYS A 146 -19.97 -4.56 1.74
N VAL A 147 -18.77 -4.40 1.21
CA VAL A 147 -18.52 -3.75 -0.08
C VAL A 147 -19.14 -4.58 -1.21
N TYR A 148 -18.93 -5.90 -1.20
CA TYR A 148 -19.49 -6.80 -2.20
C TYR A 148 -21.03 -6.77 -2.17
N ASN A 149 -21.65 -6.85 -1.00
CA ASN A 149 -23.12 -6.82 -0.87
C ASN A 149 -23.74 -5.52 -1.38
N LYS A 150 -23.01 -4.40 -1.26
CA LYS A 150 -23.53 -3.09 -1.68
C LYS A 150 -23.23 -2.75 -3.14
N PHE A 151 -22.04 -3.10 -3.63
CA PHE A 151 -21.54 -2.64 -4.93
C PHE A 151 -21.27 -3.75 -5.93
N GLN A 152 -21.30 -5.03 -5.51
CA GLN A 152 -20.89 -6.21 -6.29
C GLN A 152 -19.40 -6.13 -6.73
N ILE A 153 -18.57 -5.40 -5.97
CA ILE A 153 -17.14 -5.24 -6.19
C ILE A 153 -16.40 -6.05 -5.13
N LEU A 154 -15.50 -6.94 -5.56
CA LEU A 154 -14.65 -7.72 -4.67
C LEU A 154 -13.34 -6.96 -4.43
N LEU A 155 -13.04 -6.62 -3.17
CA LEU A 155 -11.78 -5.99 -2.81
C LEU A 155 -10.66 -7.01 -2.66
N ASP A 156 -9.50 -6.72 -3.26
CA ASP A 156 -8.26 -7.49 -3.10
C ASP A 156 -7.38 -6.90 -2.00
N TRP A 157 -6.76 -7.80 -1.20
CA TRP A 157 -5.77 -7.39 -0.22
C TRP A 157 -4.54 -6.73 -0.86
N GLU A 158 -4.13 -5.57 -0.31
CA GLU A 158 -2.81 -4.95 -0.58
C GLU A 158 -1.75 -5.51 0.36
N ILE A 159 -2.11 -5.76 1.62
CA ILE A 159 -1.23 -6.38 2.63
C ILE A 159 -1.14 -7.88 2.40
N LYS A 160 0.04 -8.46 2.71
CA LYS A 160 0.24 -9.92 2.64
C LYS A 160 -0.02 -10.53 4.02
N ILE A 161 -0.86 -11.54 4.06
CA ILE A 161 -1.10 -12.38 5.24
C ILE A 161 -0.07 -13.50 5.21
N VAL A 162 0.66 -13.69 6.31
CA VAL A 162 1.72 -14.70 6.45
C VAL A 162 1.47 -15.54 7.69
N GLY A 163 1.53 -16.85 7.55
CA GLY A 163 1.26 -17.83 8.62
C GLY A 163 -0.19 -18.33 8.62
N ASP A 164 -0.48 -19.17 9.56
CA ASP A 164 -1.81 -19.75 9.76
C ASP A 164 -2.55 -19.02 10.89
N ALA A 165 -3.84 -18.81 10.73
CA ALA A 165 -4.69 -18.30 11.79
C ALA A 165 -4.80 -19.36 12.91
N HIS A 166 -4.44 -19.01 14.14
CA HIS A 166 -4.60 -19.84 15.32
C HIS A 166 -5.79 -19.35 16.14
#